data_698c4405074e973424eee10864d9c734
#
_entry.id   698c4405074e973424eee10864d9c734
#
_cell.length_a   1.000
_cell.length_b   1.000
_cell.length_c   1.000
_cell.angle_alpha   90.00
_cell.angle_beta   90.00
_cell.angle_gamma   90.00
#
_symmetry.space_group_name_H-M   'P 1'
#
loop_
_entity.id
_entity.type
_entity.pdbx_description
1 polymer ?
#
loop_
_entity_poly.entity_id
_entity_poly.type
_entity_poly.pdbx_seq_one_letter_code
_entity_poly.pdbx_strand_id
1 'polypeptide(L)'
;MHESWTKIQNRAKGRKAPASVHREAQLISGVIRDLFSDKFDAVRIDSEPMYKEVLDYVKSVDPDLQDRIHLHSGSEPLFDEFGIEEEIQRAFQRSVHLKSGGHIVIEPTEALVSIDVNTGRFTGKGKKDPDQTILRTNLEAAREIAKQLRLRDIGGIIVADFIDMESQAHRDEVLNELRTQLGKEIGRAHV
;
A
#
# COMPACT_ATOMS: atom_id res chain seq x y z
N MET A 1 21.21 21.36 -13.48
CA MET A 1 22.26 21.59 -12.49
C MET A 1 22.76 23.03 -12.47
N HIS A 2 23.05 23.68 -13.59
CA HIS A 2 23.61 25.04 -13.62
C HIS A 2 22.67 26.12 -13.03
N GLU A 3 21.38 26.05 -13.33
CA GLU A 3 20.37 27.00 -12.80
C GLU A 3 20.18 26.90 -11.29
N SER A 4 20.22 25.69 -10.74
CA SER A 4 20.11 25.47 -9.30
C SER A 4 21.28 26.07 -8.53
N TRP A 5 22.50 25.95 -9.08
CA TRP A 5 23.70 26.55 -8.51
C TRP A 5 23.63 28.08 -8.49
N THR A 6 23.17 28.69 -9.57
CA THR A 6 22.99 30.15 -9.65
C THR A 6 21.97 30.66 -8.65
N LYS A 7 20.85 29.91 -8.45
CA LYS A 7 19.85 30.23 -7.42
C LYS A 7 20.43 30.14 -5.99
N ILE A 8 21.24 29.12 -5.71
CA ILE A 8 21.92 28.94 -4.41
C ILE A 8 22.89 30.13 -4.16
N GLN A 9 23.72 30.49 -5.12
CA GLN A 9 24.62 31.60 -5.01
C GLN A 9 23.90 32.95 -4.76
N ASN A 10 22.79 33.18 -5.45
CA ASN A 10 21.98 34.37 -5.27
C ASN A 10 21.31 34.42 -3.90
N ARG A 11 20.88 33.27 -3.35
CA ARG A 11 20.36 33.18 -1.97
C ARG A 11 21.44 33.42 -0.91
N ALA A 12 22.70 33.09 -1.20
CA ALA A 12 23.82 33.28 -0.30
C ALA A 12 24.20 34.76 -0.21
N LYS A 13 24.04 35.54 -1.31
CA LYS A 13 24.34 36.98 -1.34
C LYS A 13 23.40 37.71 -0.40
N GLY A 14 23.96 38.32 0.65
CA GLY A 14 23.22 39.14 1.60
C GLY A 14 22.80 38.45 2.90
N ARG A 15 23.08 37.15 3.08
CA ARG A 15 22.86 36.48 4.36
C ARG A 15 24.10 36.48 5.24
N LYS A 16 23.93 36.81 6.54
CA LYS A 16 25.03 36.67 7.52
C LYS A 16 25.23 35.21 7.89
N ALA A 17 26.47 34.76 7.92
CA ALA A 17 26.82 33.41 8.36
C ALA A 17 26.65 33.29 9.90
N PRO A 18 26.25 32.11 10.41
CA PRO A 18 25.88 30.89 9.66
C PRO A 18 24.42 30.95 9.15
N ALA A 19 24.18 30.59 7.86
CA ALA A 19 22.84 30.54 7.30
C ALA A 19 22.74 29.38 6.33
N SER A 20 21.61 28.64 6.39
CA SER A 20 21.29 27.61 5.40
C SER A 20 20.87 28.28 4.09
N VAL A 21 21.60 28.04 3.01
CA VAL A 21 21.33 28.61 1.68
C VAL A 21 20.68 27.57 0.73
N HIS A 22 20.84 26.29 1.04
CA HIS A 22 20.21 25.18 0.34
C HIS A 22 19.96 24.04 1.33
N ARG A 23 18.80 23.42 1.22
CA ARG A 23 18.52 22.12 1.83
C ARG A 23 18.29 21.16 0.68
N GLU A 24 18.86 20.00 0.79
CA GLU A 24 18.53 18.87 -0.10
C GLU A 24 17.02 18.58 -0.03
N ALA A 25 16.46 18.07 -1.15
CA ALA A 25 15.05 17.74 -1.20
C ALA A 25 14.65 16.93 0.05
N GLN A 26 13.61 17.39 0.74
CA GLN A 26 13.11 16.68 1.90
C GLN A 26 12.60 15.29 1.45
N LEU A 27 12.44 14.34 2.39
CA LEU A 27 11.96 12.98 2.13
C LEU A 27 10.76 12.97 1.17
N ILE A 28 9.86 13.92 1.32
CA ILE A 28 8.63 14.05 0.52
C ILE A 28 8.92 14.35 -0.95
N SER A 29 9.83 15.29 -1.24
CA SER A 29 10.22 15.59 -2.63
C SER A 29 10.89 14.38 -3.28
N GLY A 30 11.60 13.54 -2.50
CA GLY A 30 12.14 12.26 -2.94
C GLY A 30 11.03 11.26 -3.27
N VAL A 31 10.07 11.10 -2.37
CA VAL A 31 8.90 10.21 -2.56
C VAL A 31 8.08 10.63 -3.78
N ILE A 32 7.78 11.93 -3.91
CA ILE A 32 7.05 12.45 -5.08
C ILE A 32 7.83 12.19 -6.36
N ARG A 33 9.13 12.45 -6.40
CA ARG A 33 9.97 12.20 -7.57
C ARG A 33 9.95 10.74 -7.99
N ASP A 34 10.02 9.81 -7.02
CA ASP A 34 10.24 8.40 -7.28
C ASP A 34 8.91 7.64 -7.52
N LEU A 35 7.82 8.09 -6.93
CA LEU A 35 6.52 7.41 -6.98
C LEU A 35 5.47 8.14 -7.83
N PHE A 36 5.49 9.48 -7.87
CA PHE A 36 4.45 10.22 -8.56
C PHE A 36 4.64 10.18 -10.09
N SER A 37 3.69 9.58 -10.76
CA SER A 37 3.63 9.41 -12.21
C SER A 37 2.19 9.54 -12.69
N ASP A 38 1.98 9.49 -14.00
CA ASP A 38 0.66 9.49 -14.65
C ASP A 38 -0.26 8.34 -14.22
N LYS A 39 0.28 7.34 -13.51
CA LYS A 39 -0.52 6.24 -12.92
C LYS A 39 -1.35 6.65 -11.70
N PHE A 40 -1.05 7.80 -11.10
CA PHE A 40 -1.77 8.31 -9.93
C PHE A 40 -2.78 9.38 -10.33
N ASP A 41 -4.00 9.26 -9.83
CA ASP A 41 -5.07 10.20 -10.11
C ASP A 41 -4.92 11.50 -9.32
N ALA A 42 -4.45 11.41 -8.07
CA ALA A 42 -4.29 12.57 -7.20
C ALA A 42 -3.26 12.34 -6.09
N VAL A 43 -2.67 13.44 -5.62
CA VAL A 43 -1.91 13.53 -4.37
C VAL A 43 -2.65 14.51 -3.45
N ARG A 44 -2.98 14.06 -2.25
CA ARG A 44 -3.67 14.87 -1.25
C ARG A 44 -2.77 15.11 -0.06
N ILE A 45 -2.73 16.36 0.38
CA ILE A 45 -1.81 16.82 1.42
C ILE A 45 -2.61 17.69 2.40
N ASP A 46 -2.52 17.41 3.70
CA ASP A 46 -3.21 18.12 4.78
C ASP A 46 -2.37 19.26 5.41
N SER A 47 -1.10 19.37 5.04
CA SER A 47 -0.19 20.41 5.49
C SER A 47 -0.03 21.48 4.41
N GLU A 48 -0.50 22.71 4.66
CA GLU A 48 -0.37 23.83 3.72
C GLU A 48 1.09 24.17 3.34
N PRO A 49 2.06 24.17 4.27
CA PRO A 49 3.46 24.39 3.90
C PRO A 49 3.98 23.29 2.96
N MET A 50 3.62 22.04 3.22
CA MET A 50 4.04 20.90 2.43
C MET A 50 3.36 20.86 1.07
N TYR A 51 2.09 21.22 0.99
CA TYR A 51 1.36 21.39 -0.27
C TYR A 51 2.07 22.38 -1.19
N LYS A 52 2.47 23.54 -0.67
CA LYS A 52 3.21 24.56 -1.45
C LYS A 52 4.55 24.02 -1.95
N GLU A 53 5.30 23.33 -1.09
CA GLU A 53 6.60 22.73 -1.45
C GLU A 53 6.46 21.70 -2.57
N VAL A 54 5.49 20.75 -2.44
CA VAL A 54 5.21 19.72 -3.44
C VAL A 54 4.73 20.34 -4.75
N LEU A 55 3.84 21.32 -4.68
CA LEU A 55 3.30 22.00 -5.86
C LEU A 55 4.42 22.74 -6.62
N ASP A 56 5.32 23.44 -5.92
CA ASP A 56 6.45 24.14 -6.53
C ASP A 56 7.44 23.15 -7.15
N TYR A 57 7.67 22.00 -6.51
CA TYR A 57 8.50 20.93 -7.06
C TYR A 57 7.88 20.36 -8.32
N VAL A 58 6.62 19.95 -8.29
CA VAL A 58 5.91 19.36 -9.44
C VAL A 58 5.86 20.34 -10.60
N LYS A 59 5.56 21.61 -10.39
CA LYS A 59 5.62 22.66 -11.42
C LYS A 59 6.98 22.78 -12.08
N SER A 60 8.06 22.49 -11.35
CA SER A 60 9.42 22.57 -11.89
C SER A 60 9.85 21.37 -12.70
N VAL A 61 9.24 20.19 -12.47
CA VAL A 61 9.62 18.89 -13.06
C VAL A 61 8.63 18.47 -14.14
N ASP A 62 7.34 18.52 -13.84
CA ASP A 62 6.25 18.14 -14.74
C ASP A 62 5.00 19.01 -14.47
N PRO A 63 4.87 20.14 -15.16
CA PRO A 63 3.77 21.08 -14.94
C PRO A 63 2.38 20.48 -15.20
N ASP A 64 2.28 19.44 -16.07
CA ASP A 64 1.00 18.82 -16.43
C ASP A 64 0.37 18.04 -15.27
N LEU A 65 1.18 17.67 -14.28
CA LEU A 65 0.72 16.96 -13.09
C LEU A 65 0.26 17.88 -11.95
N GLN A 66 0.40 19.20 -12.08
CA GLN A 66 0.07 20.15 -11.01
C GLN A 66 -1.40 20.08 -10.58
N ASP A 67 -2.32 19.82 -11.52
CA ASP A 67 -3.75 19.76 -11.26
C ASP A 67 -4.18 18.52 -10.45
N ARG A 68 -3.25 17.56 -10.27
CA ARG A 68 -3.44 16.38 -9.43
C ARG A 68 -3.00 16.58 -7.98
N ILE A 69 -2.41 17.73 -7.65
CA ILE A 69 -1.99 18.05 -6.29
C ILE A 69 -3.09 18.83 -5.59
N HIS A 70 -3.64 18.28 -4.50
CA HIS A 70 -4.76 18.88 -3.79
C HIS A 70 -4.41 19.11 -2.31
N LEU A 71 -4.72 20.30 -1.83
CA LEU A 71 -4.71 20.58 -0.39
C LEU A 71 -6.00 20.01 0.21
N HIS A 72 -5.86 19.15 1.22
CA HIS A 72 -6.97 18.70 2.03
C HIS A 72 -7.28 19.77 3.08
N SER A 73 -8.49 20.31 3.03
CA SER A 73 -8.97 21.35 3.95
C SER A 73 -10.26 20.93 4.68
N GLY A 74 -10.58 19.63 4.64
CA GLY A 74 -11.73 19.06 5.33
C GLY A 74 -11.57 19.11 6.86
N SER A 75 -12.68 18.98 7.59
CA SER A 75 -12.69 18.89 9.05
C SER A 75 -12.31 17.50 9.57
N GLU A 76 -12.45 16.48 8.73
CA GLU A 76 -12.08 15.11 9.01
C GLU A 76 -10.59 14.88 8.69
N PRO A 77 -9.82 14.15 9.52
CA PRO A 77 -8.45 13.79 9.20
C PRO A 77 -8.34 13.08 7.85
N LEU A 78 -7.28 13.41 7.09
CA LEU A 78 -7.10 12.90 5.73
C LEU A 78 -7.16 11.37 5.63
N PHE A 79 -6.55 10.66 6.57
CA PHE A 79 -6.53 9.20 6.57
C PHE A 79 -7.89 8.59 6.91
N ASP A 80 -8.68 9.26 7.74
CA ASP A 80 -10.04 8.81 8.08
C ASP A 80 -10.98 8.98 6.89
N GLU A 81 -10.94 10.13 6.19
CA GLU A 81 -11.77 10.38 4.99
C GLU A 81 -11.58 9.31 3.91
N PHE A 82 -10.35 8.80 3.76
CA PHE A 82 -10.03 7.76 2.76
C PHE A 82 -10.00 6.33 3.33
N GLY A 83 -10.39 6.13 4.59
CA GLY A 83 -10.41 4.81 5.25
C GLY A 83 -9.01 4.20 5.43
N ILE A 84 -7.95 5.00 5.32
CA ILE A 84 -6.56 4.54 5.44
C ILE A 84 -6.25 4.19 6.90
N GLU A 85 -6.73 4.99 7.85
CA GLU A 85 -6.53 4.74 9.28
C GLU A 85 -7.09 3.36 9.70
N GLU A 86 -8.29 3.01 9.22
CA GLU A 86 -8.88 1.69 9.47
C GLU A 86 -8.04 0.55 8.90
N GLU A 87 -7.48 0.71 7.71
CA GLU A 87 -6.59 -0.29 7.10
C GLU A 87 -5.26 -0.42 7.86
N ILE A 88 -4.72 0.68 8.36
CA ILE A 88 -3.52 0.67 9.22
C ILE A 88 -3.83 -0.08 10.53
N GLN A 89 -4.96 0.19 11.18
CA GLN A 89 -5.36 -0.50 12.40
C GLN A 89 -5.56 -2.01 12.17
N ARG A 90 -6.12 -2.40 11.02
CA ARG A 90 -6.23 -3.81 10.63
C ARG A 90 -4.87 -4.48 10.43
N ALA A 91 -3.87 -3.75 9.95
CA ALA A 91 -2.52 -4.27 9.76
C ALA A 91 -1.81 -4.64 11.07
N PHE A 92 -2.24 -4.10 12.21
CA PHE A 92 -1.74 -4.48 13.53
C PHE A 92 -2.48 -5.67 14.16
N GLN A 93 -3.59 -6.12 13.58
CA GLN A 93 -4.35 -7.24 14.10
C GLN A 93 -3.77 -8.57 13.60
N ARG A 94 -3.71 -9.56 14.50
CA ARG A 94 -3.33 -10.93 14.15
C ARG A 94 -4.31 -11.57 13.16
N SER A 95 -5.60 -11.30 13.33
CA SER A 95 -6.69 -11.86 12.51
C SER A 95 -7.30 -10.79 11.60
N VAL A 96 -7.46 -11.11 10.32
CA VAL A 96 -8.07 -10.24 9.32
C VAL A 96 -9.31 -10.92 8.76
N HIS A 97 -10.46 -10.26 8.88
CA HIS A 97 -11.73 -10.78 8.39
C HIS A 97 -11.86 -10.64 6.88
N LEU A 98 -12.43 -11.67 6.25
CA LEU A 98 -12.75 -11.71 4.84
C LEU A 98 -14.23 -11.34 4.60
N LYS A 99 -14.54 -10.77 3.45
CA LYS A 99 -15.92 -10.38 3.08
C LYS A 99 -16.85 -11.58 2.96
N SER A 100 -16.32 -12.77 2.65
CA SER A 100 -17.04 -14.04 2.63
C SER A 100 -17.51 -14.52 4.02
N GLY A 101 -17.00 -13.90 5.10
CA GLY A 101 -17.27 -14.27 6.49
C GLY A 101 -16.18 -15.16 7.11
N GLY A 102 -15.17 -15.57 6.33
CA GLY A 102 -13.96 -16.21 6.84
C GLY A 102 -12.97 -15.22 7.45
N HIS A 103 -11.80 -15.68 7.82
CA HIS A 103 -10.69 -14.85 8.28
C HIS A 103 -9.35 -15.53 8.01
N ILE A 104 -8.31 -14.72 7.91
CA ILE A 104 -6.93 -15.19 7.91
C ILE A 104 -6.27 -14.84 9.23
N VAL A 105 -5.36 -15.70 9.70
CA VAL A 105 -4.55 -15.49 10.91
C VAL A 105 -3.10 -15.41 10.47
N ILE A 106 -2.41 -14.33 10.79
CA ILE A 106 -1.02 -14.09 10.40
C ILE A 106 -0.15 -14.10 11.65
N GLU A 107 0.79 -15.05 11.71
CA GLU A 107 1.65 -15.24 12.87
C GLU A 107 3.12 -15.27 12.45
N PRO A 108 3.91 -14.25 12.83
CA PRO A 108 5.34 -14.32 12.70
C PRO A 108 5.92 -15.31 13.73
N THR A 109 6.82 -16.17 13.27
CA THR A 109 7.64 -17.04 14.11
C THR A 109 9.12 -16.61 14.01
N GLU A 110 10.02 -17.31 14.67
CA GLU A 110 11.45 -16.98 14.63
C GLU A 110 12.05 -17.10 13.21
N ALA A 111 11.59 -18.06 12.40
CA ALA A 111 12.17 -18.37 11.09
C ALA A 111 11.26 -18.12 9.89
N LEU A 112 9.96 -18.00 10.09
CA LEU A 112 8.97 -17.86 9.02
C LEU A 112 7.72 -17.14 9.50
N VAL A 113 6.86 -16.76 8.56
CA VAL A 113 5.50 -16.30 8.85
C VAL A 113 4.51 -17.38 8.47
N SER A 114 3.67 -17.79 9.40
CA SER A 114 2.57 -18.72 9.19
C SER A 114 1.27 -17.95 8.94
N ILE A 115 0.53 -18.35 7.93
CA ILE A 115 -0.78 -17.77 7.60
C ILE A 115 -1.78 -18.91 7.50
N ASP A 116 -2.83 -18.86 8.33
CA ASP A 116 -3.90 -19.86 8.37
C ASP A 116 -5.20 -19.23 7.83
N VAL A 117 -5.89 -19.95 6.95
CA VAL A 117 -7.14 -19.50 6.34
C VAL A 117 -8.31 -20.27 6.93
N ASN A 118 -9.23 -19.57 7.55
CA ASN A 118 -10.40 -20.13 8.21
C ASN A 118 -11.70 -19.74 7.50
N THR A 119 -12.59 -20.73 7.31
CA THR A 119 -13.98 -20.47 6.96
C THR A 119 -14.69 -19.92 8.19
N GLY A 120 -15.16 -18.79 8.31
CA GLY A 120 -16.01 -18.40 9.43
C GLY A 120 -17.15 -19.40 9.70
N ARG A 121 -18.01 -19.11 10.65
CA ARG A 121 -19.17 -19.96 10.93
C ARG A 121 -20.03 -20.05 9.66
N PHE A 122 -19.94 -21.17 8.98
CA PHE A 122 -20.80 -21.50 7.86
C PHE A 122 -22.23 -21.66 8.38
N THR A 123 -22.99 -20.60 8.41
CA THR A 123 -24.43 -20.67 8.69
C THR A 123 -25.13 -21.13 7.40
N GLY A 124 -25.14 -22.45 7.18
CA GLY A 124 -25.70 -23.11 5.99
C GLY A 124 -27.20 -22.95 5.80
N LYS A 125 -27.70 -21.72 5.79
CA LYS A 125 -29.05 -21.38 5.34
C LYS A 125 -29.00 -21.04 3.84
N GLY A 126 -28.87 -22.04 2.99
CA GLY A 126 -28.99 -21.91 1.54
C GLY A 126 -28.28 -23.06 0.81
N LYS A 127 -28.84 -23.50 -0.32
CA LYS A 127 -28.29 -24.52 -1.24
C LYS A 127 -27.02 -23.98 -1.96
N LYS A 128 -25.98 -23.57 -1.25
CA LYS A 128 -24.71 -23.25 -1.87
C LYS A 128 -23.82 -24.48 -1.81
N ASP A 129 -23.23 -24.82 -2.93
CA ASP A 129 -22.23 -25.86 -3.07
C ASP A 129 -21.08 -25.56 -2.09
N PRO A 130 -20.75 -26.47 -1.15
CA PRO A 130 -19.65 -26.26 -0.20
C PRO A 130 -18.32 -25.98 -0.91
N ASP A 131 -18.03 -26.67 -2.01
CA ASP A 131 -16.80 -26.56 -2.78
C ASP A 131 -16.65 -25.16 -3.38
N GLN A 132 -17.73 -24.61 -3.93
CA GLN A 132 -17.73 -23.22 -4.45
C GLN A 132 -17.54 -22.18 -3.35
N THR A 133 -18.02 -22.47 -2.15
CA THR A 133 -17.83 -21.58 -1.02
C THR A 133 -16.39 -21.59 -0.53
N ILE A 134 -15.77 -22.78 -0.46
CA ILE A 134 -14.35 -22.94 -0.10
C ILE A 134 -13.47 -22.23 -1.14
N LEU A 135 -13.70 -22.50 -2.44
CA LEU A 135 -12.96 -21.84 -3.51
C LEU A 135 -13.03 -20.30 -3.39
N ARG A 136 -14.24 -19.76 -3.22
CA ARG A 136 -14.43 -18.32 -3.06
C ARG A 136 -13.68 -17.76 -1.87
N THR A 137 -13.72 -18.44 -0.72
CA THR A 137 -13.01 -18.03 0.49
C THR A 137 -11.50 -18.05 0.28
N ASN A 138 -10.97 -19.09 -0.35
CA ASN A 138 -9.55 -19.21 -0.65
C ASN A 138 -9.06 -18.15 -1.66
N LEU A 139 -9.84 -17.85 -2.70
CA LEU A 139 -9.53 -16.76 -3.64
C LEU A 139 -9.52 -15.40 -2.96
N GLU A 140 -10.45 -15.16 -2.06
CA GLU A 140 -10.49 -13.94 -1.27
C GLU A 140 -9.30 -13.85 -0.31
N ALA A 141 -8.97 -14.97 0.36
CA ALA A 141 -7.80 -15.10 1.21
C ALA A 141 -6.50 -14.83 0.44
N ALA A 142 -6.34 -15.38 -0.77
CA ALA A 142 -5.16 -15.14 -1.60
C ALA A 142 -4.93 -13.65 -1.89
N ARG A 143 -6.01 -12.90 -2.18
CA ARG A 143 -5.94 -11.44 -2.39
C ARG A 143 -5.58 -10.70 -1.12
N GLU A 144 -6.22 -11.07 -0.01
CA GLU A 144 -5.99 -10.42 1.28
C GLU A 144 -4.59 -10.72 1.81
N ILE A 145 -4.10 -11.97 1.67
CA ILE A 145 -2.73 -12.35 2.04
C ILE A 145 -1.73 -11.43 1.32
N ALA A 146 -1.81 -11.33 0.00
CA ALA A 146 -0.90 -10.49 -0.77
C ALA A 146 -0.97 -9.00 -0.33
N LYS A 147 -2.18 -8.49 -0.03
CA LYS A 147 -2.38 -7.15 0.52
C LYS A 147 -1.71 -6.98 1.88
N GLN A 148 -1.91 -7.92 2.80
CA GLN A 148 -1.37 -7.88 4.16
C GLN A 148 0.15 -8.03 4.20
N LEU A 149 0.74 -8.84 3.32
CA LEU A 149 2.19 -8.96 3.19
C LEU A 149 2.83 -7.61 2.80
N ARG A 150 2.21 -6.89 1.87
CA ARG A 150 2.65 -5.54 1.48
C ARG A 150 2.48 -4.54 2.62
N LEU A 151 1.27 -4.48 3.19
CA LEU A 151 0.91 -3.49 4.18
C LEU A 151 1.77 -3.60 5.45
N ARG A 152 2.18 -4.82 5.81
CA ARG A 152 3.02 -5.13 6.97
C ARG A 152 4.50 -5.22 6.66
N ASP A 153 4.92 -5.02 5.41
CA ASP A 153 6.30 -5.21 4.92
C ASP A 153 6.89 -6.59 5.33
N ILE A 154 6.08 -7.64 5.19
CA ILE A 154 6.46 -9.00 5.54
C ILE A 154 7.23 -9.62 4.38
N GLY A 155 8.45 -10.08 4.67
CA GLY A 155 9.30 -10.82 3.74
C GLY A 155 9.85 -12.11 4.35
N GLY A 156 10.68 -12.82 3.59
CA GLY A 156 11.28 -14.09 4.01
C GLY A 156 10.42 -15.30 3.66
N ILE A 157 10.48 -16.35 4.47
CA ILE A 157 9.71 -17.59 4.25
C ILE A 157 8.30 -17.38 4.79
N ILE A 158 7.31 -17.61 3.93
CA ILE A 158 5.90 -17.49 4.26
C ILE A 158 5.22 -18.81 3.93
N VAL A 159 4.52 -19.38 4.89
CA VAL A 159 3.73 -20.59 4.72
C VAL A 159 2.27 -20.22 4.86
N ALA A 160 1.50 -20.39 3.79
CA ALA A 160 0.06 -20.14 3.78
C ALA A 160 -0.70 -21.47 3.69
N ASP A 161 -1.50 -21.75 4.70
CA ASP A 161 -2.36 -22.92 4.80
C ASP A 161 -3.78 -22.52 4.37
N PHE A 162 -4.16 -22.93 3.16
CA PHE A 162 -5.48 -22.70 2.59
C PHE A 162 -6.43 -23.82 2.98
N ILE A 163 -7.73 -23.52 2.96
CA ILE A 163 -8.76 -24.52 3.23
C ILE A 163 -8.67 -25.64 2.19
N ASP A 164 -8.73 -26.89 2.62
CA ASP A 164 -8.64 -28.07 1.75
C ASP A 164 -9.63 -28.03 0.59
N MET A 165 -9.14 -28.34 -0.60
CA MET A 165 -9.93 -28.43 -1.83
C MET A 165 -9.65 -29.76 -2.51
N GLU A 166 -10.71 -30.52 -2.84
CA GLU A 166 -10.57 -31.78 -3.55
C GLU A 166 -10.15 -31.57 -5.01
N SER A 167 -10.72 -30.56 -5.67
CA SER A 167 -10.47 -30.26 -7.08
C SER A 167 -9.08 -29.67 -7.31
N GLN A 168 -8.28 -30.33 -8.18
CA GLN A 168 -6.99 -29.77 -8.62
C GLN A 168 -7.17 -28.43 -9.34
N ALA A 169 -8.20 -28.30 -10.17
CA ALA A 169 -8.47 -27.04 -10.87
C ALA A 169 -8.71 -25.87 -9.91
N HIS A 170 -9.39 -26.09 -8.79
CA HIS A 170 -9.59 -25.08 -7.76
C HIS A 170 -8.29 -24.70 -7.06
N ARG A 171 -7.42 -25.68 -6.77
CA ARG A 171 -6.08 -25.41 -6.20
C ARG A 171 -5.23 -24.56 -7.13
N ASP A 172 -5.23 -24.89 -8.42
CA ASP A 172 -4.49 -24.15 -9.44
C ASP A 172 -5.02 -22.72 -9.60
N GLU A 173 -6.34 -22.53 -9.51
CA GLU A 173 -6.99 -21.21 -9.57
C GLU A 173 -6.55 -20.32 -8.39
N VAL A 174 -6.56 -20.85 -7.16
CA VAL A 174 -6.10 -20.12 -5.96
C VAL A 174 -4.63 -19.77 -6.04
N LEU A 175 -3.78 -20.71 -6.48
CA LEU A 175 -2.36 -20.49 -6.67
C LEU A 175 -2.08 -19.39 -7.71
N ASN A 176 -2.80 -19.42 -8.83
CA ASN A 176 -2.67 -18.40 -9.88
C ASN A 176 -3.15 -17.03 -9.41
N GLU A 177 -4.22 -16.97 -8.62
CA GLU A 177 -4.67 -15.72 -8.00
C GLU A 177 -3.61 -15.14 -7.07
N LEU A 178 -3.06 -15.98 -6.18
CA LEU A 178 -1.99 -15.56 -5.26
C LEU A 178 -0.78 -15.03 -6.03
N ARG A 179 -0.30 -15.77 -7.03
CA ARG A 179 0.81 -15.32 -7.91
C ARG A 179 0.51 -13.98 -8.59
N THR A 180 -0.70 -13.84 -9.11
CA THR A 180 -1.13 -12.60 -9.78
C THR A 180 -1.11 -11.41 -8.82
N GLN A 181 -1.60 -11.60 -7.60
CA GLN A 181 -1.64 -10.53 -6.61
C GLN A 181 -0.24 -10.20 -6.06
N LEU A 182 0.63 -11.19 -5.89
CA LEU A 182 2.02 -10.98 -5.50
C LEU A 182 2.84 -10.36 -6.64
N GLY A 183 2.58 -10.72 -7.88
CA GLY A 183 3.27 -10.15 -9.06
C GLY A 183 2.94 -8.67 -9.33
N LYS A 184 1.92 -8.11 -8.68
CA LYS A 184 1.66 -6.66 -8.69
C LYS A 184 2.69 -5.90 -7.86
N GLU A 185 3.48 -6.59 -7.06
CA GLU A 185 4.66 -6.03 -6.42
C GLU A 185 5.85 -6.04 -7.37
N ILE A 186 6.49 -4.89 -7.46
CA ILE A 186 7.73 -4.74 -8.24
C ILE A 186 8.83 -5.57 -7.54
N GLY A 187 9.02 -6.81 -8.00
CA GLY A 187 10.32 -7.48 -7.94
C GLY A 187 10.66 -8.33 -6.71
N ARG A 188 9.74 -8.78 -5.83
CA ARG A 188 10.16 -9.48 -4.58
C ARG A 188 9.53 -10.85 -4.27
N ALA A 189 8.57 -11.35 -5.04
CA ALA A 189 7.95 -12.63 -4.72
C ALA A 189 8.32 -13.74 -5.72
N HIS A 190 9.01 -14.77 -5.23
CA HIS A 190 9.07 -16.08 -5.87
C HIS A 190 8.10 -17.01 -5.12
N VAL A 191 7.10 -17.54 -5.83
CA VAL A 191 6.14 -18.55 -5.34
C VAL A 191 6.49 -19.90 -5.95
#